data_8f4b8441166cc28bf43e29dbff1c216a
#
_entry.id   8f4b8441166cc28bf43e29dbff1c216a
#
_cell.length_a   1.000
_cell.length_b   1.000
_cell.length_c   1.000
_cell.angle_alpha   90.00
_cell.angle_beta   90.00
_cell.angle_gamma   90.00
#
_symmetry.space_group_name_H-M   'P 1'
#
loop_
_entity.id
_entity.type
_entity.pdbx_description
1 polymer ?
#
loop_
_entity_poly.entity_id
_entity_poly.type
_entity_poly.pdbx_seq_one_letter_code
_entity_poly.pdbx_strand_id
1 'polypeptide(L)'
;AKSVVAKAAEMICQGEVEPNKIGKTVLVIDEAQDMGVEEYALLRALMANNEEMRVIAVGDDDQNIYEFRGSDSDYMYRLTQESGSKFVEMTENYRSAHHPVNFANGFLRTIDKRIKSTPIISMRKEEGWVEVTRHQSKYMYQPLVEKLLQHKDKGTSCVLTQTNEEAVILMALLRKHGINSKLIQSMD
;
A
#
# COMPACT_ATOMS: atom_id res chain seq x y z
N ALA A 1 -8.24 -14.01 21.85
CA ALA A 1 -7.55 -15.17 21.28
C ALA A 1 -6.34 -14.64 20.51
N LYS A 2 -5.16 -15.28 20.59
CA LYS A 2 -4.00 -14.93 19.76
C LYS A 2 -4.35 -15.19 18.28
N SER A 3 -3.85 -14.36 17.38
CA SER A 3 -3.97 -14.61 15.94
C SER A 3 -3.19 -15.88 15.54
N VAL A 4 -3.45 -16.38 14.35
CA VAL A 4 -2.72 -17.53 13.79
C VAL A 4 -1.25 -17.18 13.59
N VAL A 5 -0.95 -15.93 13.20
CA VAL A 5 0.41 -15.43 12.98
C VAL A 5 1.21 -15.39 14.30
N ALA A 6 0.62 -14.80 15.34
CA ALA A 6 1.27 -14.76 16.67
C ALA A 6 1.50 -16.16 17.24
N LYS A 7 0.57 -17.08 17.04
CA LYS A 7 0.74 -18.47 17.47
C LYS A 7 1.85 -19.18 16.71
N ALA A 8 1.94 -18.98 15.40
CA ALA A 8 3.02 -19.55 14.58
C ALA A 8 4.40 -19.05 15.02
N ALA A 9 4.54 -17.75 15.29
CA ALA A 9 5.77 -17.17 15.82
C ALA A 9 6.18 -17.82 17.16
N GLU A 10 5.22 -17.99 18.07
CA GLU A 10 5.45 -18.61 19.38
C GLU A 10 5.91 -20.08 19.25
N MET A 11 5.22 -20.88 18.42
CA MET A 11 5.58 -22.29 18.20
C MET A 11 6.99 -22.44 17.61
N ILE A 12 7.39 -21.56 16.69
CA ILE A 12 8.75 -21.54 16.14
C ILE A 12 9.77 -21.20 17.23
N CYS A 13 9.51 -20.18 18.04
CA CYS A 13 10.40 -19.78 19.14
C CYS A 13 10.53 -20.89 20.20
N GLN A 14 9.50 -21.68 20.43
CA GLN A 14 9.49 -22.79 21.38
C GLN A 14 10.09 -24.08 20.83
N GLY A 15 10.46 -24.10 19.53
CA GLY A 15 11.02 -25.29 18.89
C GLY A 15 9.98 -26.39 18.63
N GLU A 16 8.70 -26.06 18.64
CA GLU A 16 7.60 -26.98 18.40
C GLU A 16 7.39 -27.28 16.90
N VAL A 17 8.07 -26.54 16.01
CA VAL A 17 8.00 -26.73 14.57
C VAL A 17 9.26 -27.40 14.06
N GLU A 18 9.10 -28.48 13.29
CA GLU A 18 10.22 -29.20 12.69
C GLU A 18 11.04 -28.27 11.79
N PRO A 19 12.39 -28.21 11.93
CA PRO A 19 13.24 -27.30 11.14
C PRO A 19 13.06 -27.40 9.63
N ASN A 20 12.81 -28.60 9.09
CA ASN A 20 12.58 -28.83 7.66
C ASN A 20 11.32 -28.15 7.12
N LYS A 21 10.34 -27.83 7.96
CA LYS A 21 9.11 -27.13 7.57
C LYS A 21 9.31 -25.63 7.44
N ILE A 22 10.23 -25.07 8.22
CA ILE A 22 10.50 -23.62 8.28
C ILE A 22 11.84 -23.23 7.66
N GLY A 23 12.73 -24.21 7.40
CA GLY A 23 14.03 -23.99 6.78
C GLY A 23 13.87 -23.55 5.33
N LYS A 24 14.18 -22.28 5.05
CA LYS A 24 14.13 -21.67 3.72
C LYS A 24 15.41 -20.91 3.44
N THR A 25 15.89 -20.97 2.20
CA THR A 25 17.08 -20.25 1.77
C THR A 25 16.79 -18.76 1.52
N VAL A 26 15.58 -18.47 1.04
CA VAL A 26 15.13 -17.10 0.73
C VAL A 26 13.71 -16.92 1.23
N LEU A 27 13.46 -15.79 1.89
CA LEU A 27 12.14 -15.30 2.27
C LEU A 27 11.92 -13.96 1.54
N VAL A 28 10.83 -13.88 0.78
CA VAL A 28 10.41 -12.63 0.13
C VAL A 28 9.17 -12.10 0.85
N ILE A 29 9.21 -10.83 1.22
CA ILE A 29 8.11 -10.10 1.85
C ILE A 29 7.68 -9.02 0.87
N ASP A 30 6.44 -9.10 0.40
CA ASP A 30 5.81 -8.07 -0.41
C ASP A 30 4.93 -7.19 0.47
N GLU A 31 4.73 -5.92 0.08
CA GLU A 31 3.99 -4.90 0.86
C GLU A 31 4.49 -4.79 2.31
N ALA A 32 5.81 -4.76 2.49
CA ALA A 32 6.45 -4.81 3.81
C ALA A 32 6.06 -3.65 4.73
N GLN A 33 5.54 -2.54 4.20
CA GLN A 33 5.01 -1.42 4.99
C GLN A 33 3.73 -1.79 5.77
N ASP A 34 3.02 -2.83 5.34
CA ASP A 34 1.78 -3.28 5.99
C ASP A 34 2.03 -4.26 7.15
N MET A 35 3.31 -4.57 7.44
CA MET A 35 3.68 -5.42 8.57
C MET A 35 3.22 -4.80 9.90
N GLY A 36 2.59 -5.64 10.72
CA GLY A 36 2.31 -5.34 12.12
C GLY A 36 3.28 -6.07 13.07
N VAL A 37 3.02 -5.93 14.35
CA VAL A 37 3.85 -6.53 15.42
C VAL A 37 3.92 -8.05 15.31
N GLU A 38 2.84 -8.70 14.90
CA GLU A 38 2.76 -10.16 14.85
C GLU A 38 3.51 -10.72 13.64
N GLU A 39 3.38 -10.09 12.46
CA GLU A 39 4.12 -10.45 11.24
C GLU A 39 5.62 -10.23 11.44
N TYR A 40 6.00 -9.13 12.08
CA TYR A 40 7.40 -8.87 12.40
C TYR A 40 7.95 -9.89 13.41
N ALA A 41 7.18 -10.28 14.42
CA ALA A 41 7.58 -11.33 15.36
C ALA A 41 7.77 -12.68 14.67
N LEU A 42 6.89 -13.04 13.72
CA LEU A 42 7.02 -14.25 12.92
C LEU A 42 8.29 -14.20 12.05
N LEU A 43 8.54 -13.08 11.39
CA LEU A 43 9.76 -12.88 10.61
C LEU A 43 11.02 -13.08 11.47
N ARG A 44 11.06 -12.45 12.65
CA ARG A 44 12.19 -12.59 13.58
C ARG A 44 12.39 -14.03 14.04
N ALA A 45 11.31 -14.75 14.32
CA ALA A 45 11.37 -16.18 14.68
C ALA A 45 11.94 -17.04 13.55
N LEU A 46 11.54 -16.78 12.31
CA LEU A 46 12.07 -17.46 11.13
C LEU A 46 13.55 -17.18 10.90
N MET A 47 13.95 -15.91 11.00
CA MET A 47 15.36 -15.49 10.84
C MET A 47 16.24 -16.16 11.90
N ALA A 48 15.80 -16.19 13.16
CA ALA A 48 16.56 -16.78 14.27
C ALA A 48 16.76 -18.30 14.12
N ASN A 49 15.86 -18.98 13.39
CA ASN A 49 15.94 -20.41 13.14
C ASN A 49 16.54 -20.78 11.77
N ASN A 50 16.98 -19.77 11.00
CA ASN A 50 17.56 -19.95 9.66
C ASN A 50 18.69 -18.94 9.44
N GLU A 51 19.84 -19.14 10.04
CA GLU A 51 20.97 -18.20 10.00
C GLU A 51 21.44 -17.85 8.58
N GLU A 52 21.32 -18.77 7.64
CA GLU A 52 21.69 -18.60 6.24
C GLU A 52 20.56 -18.03 5.36
N MET A 53 19.39 -17.79 5.95
CA MET A 53 18.24 -17.29 5.19
C MET A 53 18.45 -15.85 4.74
N ARG A 54 18.28 -15.61 3.44
CA ARG A 54 18.25 -14.26 2.87
C ARG A 54 16.83 -13.72 2.91
N VAL A 55 16.65 -12.52 3.43
CA VAL A 55 15.35 -11.83 3.43
C VAL A 55 15.37 -10.73 2.38
N ILE A 56 14.36 -10.70 1.54
CA ILE A 56 14.10 -9.65 0.57
C ILE A 56 12.77 -9.02 0.93
N ALA A 57 12.79 -7.80 1.47
CA ALA A 57 11.58 -7.05 1.78
C ALA A 57 11.36 -5.96 0.72
N VAL A 58 10.19 -5.95 0.12
CA VAL A 58 9.75 -4.95 -0.85
C VAL A 58 8.53 -4.24 -0.29
N GLY A 59 8.52 -2.91 -0.37
CA GLY A 59 7.41 -2.13 0.14
C GLY A 59 7.58 -0.64 -0.17
N ASP A 60 6.55 0.12 0.16
CA ASP A 60 6.50 1.56 -0.03
C ASP A 60 5.95 2.21 1.24
N ASP A 61 6.85 2.76 2.08
CA ASP A 61 6.49 3.41 3.35
C ASP A 61 5.51 4.58 3.18
N ASP A 62 5.51 5.23 2.01
CA ASP A 62 4.56 6.28 1.68
C ASP A 62 3.12 5.75 1.43
N GLN A 63 2.94 4.43 1.29
CA GLN A 63 1.65 3.78 1.07
C GLN A 63 1.11 3.07 2.32
N ASN A 64 1.71 3.23 3.49
CA ASN A 64 1.14 2.69 4.73
C ASN A 64 -0.14 3.44 5.10
N ILE A 65 -1.28 2.85 4.76
CA ILE A 65 -2.62 3.36 5.07
C ILE A 65 -3.35 2.51 6.12
N TYR A 66 -2.67 1.51 6.71
CA TYR A 66 -3.24 0.55 7.65
C TYR A 66 -2.72 0.73 9.10
N GLU A 67 -2.15 1.88 9.45
CA GLU A 67 -1.73 2.19 10.84
C GLU A 67 -2.86 1.94 11.85
N PHE A 68 -4.10 2.23 11.49
CA PHE A 68 -5.27 2.00 12.33
C PHE A 68 -5.56 0.50 12.59
N ARG A 69 -4.95 -0.40 11.81
CA ARG A 69 -4.98 -1.87 12.00
C ARG A 69 -3.75 -2.40 12.72
N GLY A 70 -2.80 -1.54 13.09
CA GLY A 70 -1.58 -1.88 13.80
C GLY A 70 -0.39 -2.18 12.88
N SER A 71 -0.47 -1.88 11.58
CA SER A 71 0.72 -1.84 10.73
C SER A 71 1.58 -0.63 11.10
N ASP A 72 2.89 -0.79 10.99
CA ASP A 72 3.84 0.27 11.28
C ASP A 72 5.05 0.14 10.35
N SER A 73 5.26 1.16 9.53
CA SER A 73 6.42 1.22 8.62
C SER A 73 7.77 1.19 9.36
N ASP A 74 7.78 1.42 10.69
CA ASP A 74 8.96 1.25 11.51
C ASP A 74 9.53 -0.17 11.45
N TYR A 75 8.69 -1.20 11.28
CA TYR A 75 9.16 -2.57 11.10
C TYR A 75 9.95 -2.74 9.81
N MET A 76 9.52 -2.12 8.71
CA MET A 76 10.27 -2.10 7.47
C MET A 76 11.59 -1.31 7.63
N TYR A 77 11.57 -0.18 8.33
CA TYR A 77 12.77 0.57 8.66
C TYR A 77 13.77 -0.26 9.47
N ARG A 78 13.32 -1.01 10.47
CA ARG A 78 14.20 -1.89 11.27
C ARG A 78 14.93 -2.92 10.44
N LEU A 79 14.31 -3.43 9.36
CA LEU A 79 15.00 -4.35 8.45
C LEU A 79 16.17 -3.69 7.72
N THR A 80 16.10 -2.39 7.45
CA THR A 80 17.23 -1.65 6.85
C THR A 80 18.41 -1.49 7.81
N GLN A 81 18.17 -1.62 9.12
CA GLN A 81 19.18 -1.48 10.17
C GLN A 81 19.83 -2.82 10.55
N GLU A 82 19.37 -3.95 10.02
CA GLU A 82 19.98 -5.26 10.28
C GLU A 82 21.42 -5.32 9.71
N SER A 83 22.29 -6.03 10.40
CA SER A 83 23.68 -6.19 9.97
C SER A 83 23.76 -6.86 8.60
N GLY A 84 24.49 -6.27 7.67
CA GLY A 84 24.60 -6.75 6.29
C GLY A 84 23.41 -6.41 5.40
N SER A 85 22.42 -5.67 5.90
CA SER A 85 21.30 -5.19 5.11
C SER A 85 21.75 -4.25 3.99
N LYS A 86 21.11 -4.35 2.83
CA LYS A 86 21.30 -3.45 1.70
C LYS A 86 19.97 -2.80 1.34
N PHE A 87 19.90 -1.49 1.49
CA PHE A 87 18.75 -0.70 1.09
C PHE A 87 18.89 -0.20 -0.34
N VAL A 88 17.83 -0.32 -1.14
CA VAL A 88 17.76 0.16 -2.53
C VAL A 88 16.47 0.91 -2.73
N GLU A 89 16.54 2.18 -3.11
CA GLU A 89 15.37 2.98 -3.50
C GLU A 89 15.02 2.74 -4.97
N MET A 90 13.74 2.39 -5.23
CA MET A 90 13.19 2.32 -6.57
C MET A 90 12.56 3.66 -6.91
N THR A 91 13.23 4.45 -7.76
CA THR A 91 12.82 5.82 -8.06
C THR A 91 12.10 5.97 -9.39
N GLU A 92 12.18 4.97 -10.27
CA GLU A 92 11.57 4.99 -11.59
C GLU A 92 10.12 4.51 -11.57
N ASN A 93 9.19 5.35 -12.02
CA ASN A 93 7.77 5.03 -12.12
C ASN A 93 7.35 4.85 -13.59
N TYR A 94 7.01 3.62 -13.95
CA TYR A 94 6.55 3.25 -15.30
C TYR A 94 5.02 3.22 -15.43
N ARG A 95 4.30 3.44 -14.33
CA ARG A 95 2.83 3.36 -14.27
C ARG A 95 2.17 4.69 -14.59
N SER A 96 2.60 5.76 -13.95
CA SER A 96 1.94 7.05 -13.95
C SER A 96 2.65 8.08 -14.80
N ALA A 97 1.88 8.98 -15.43
CA ALA A 97 2.38 10.10 -16.20
C ALA A 97 3.07 11.17 -15.32
N HIS A 98 3.73 12.15 -15.93
CA HIS A 98 4.58 13.13 -15.23
C HIS A 98 3.82 13.99 -14.21
N HIS A 99 2.68 14.58 -14.58
CA HIS A 99 1.96 15.46 -13.66
C HIS A 99 1.42 14.74 -12.41
N PRO A 100 0.79 13.54 -12.50
CA PRO A 100 0.45 12.74 -11.32
C PRO A 100 1.63 12.42 -10.41
N VAL A 101 2.78 12.04 -10.97
CA VAL A 101 3.98 11.74 -10.18
C VAL A 101 4.52 13.00 -9.49
N ASN A 102 4.59 14.14 -10.20
CA ASN A 102 5.03 15.39 -9.61
C ASN A 102 4.09 15.88 -8.51
N PHE A 103 2.78 15.69 -8.70
CA PHE A 103 1.78 16.02 -7.68
C PHE A 103 1.95 15.15 -6.43
N ALA A 104 2.14 13.84 -6.60
CA ALA A 104 2.43 12.92 -5.50
C ALA A 104 3.70 13.31 -4.75
N ASN A 105 4.81 13.59 -5.46
CA ASN A 105 6.05 14.07 -4.85
C ASN A 105 5.84 15.36 -4.03
N GLY A 106 4.91 16.24 -4.45
CA GLY A 106 4.53 17.43 -3.68
C GLY A 106 3.92 17.07 -2.34
N PHE A 107 3.03 16.07 -2.32
CA PHE A 107 2.41 15.55 -1.09
C PHE A 107 3.43 14.89 -0.17
N LEU A 108 4.32 14.08 -0.71
CA LEU A 108 5.32 13.35 0.06
C LEU A 108 6.24 14.26 0.89
N ARG A 109 6.42 15.52 0.47
CA ARG A 109 7.19 16.52 1.25
C ARG A 109 6.53 16.90 2.56
N THR A 110 5.24 16.59 2.75
CA THR A 110 4.51 16.88 3.98
C THR A 110 4.56 15.74 5.00
N ILE A 111 5.17 14.60 4.64
CA ILE A 111 5.32 13.44 5.51
C ILE A 111 6.64 13.56 6.27
N ASP A 112 6.57 13.65 7.60
CA ASP A 112 7.74 13.90 8.45
C ASP A 112 8.70 12.70 8.56
N LYS A 113 8.17 11.48 8.53
CA LYS A 113 8.96 10.26 8.71
C LYS A 113 8.86 9.40 7.45
N ARG A 114 9.91 9.43 6.64
CA ARG A 114 10.02 8.61 5.43
C ARG A 114 11.33 7.85 5.43
N ILE A 115 11.28 6.60 4.97
CA ILE A 115 12.46 5.78 4.74
C ILE A 115 13.16 6.25 3.45
N LYS A 116 12.39 6.53 2.40
CA LYS A 116 12.89 7.01 1.12
C LYS A 116 13.19 8.51 1.17
N SER A 117 14.29 8.90 0.55
CA SER A 117 14.71 10.31 0.44
C SER A 117 14.59 10.85 -0.98
N THR A 118 14.65 9.99 -1.98
CA THR A 118 14.71 10.36 -3.40
C THR A 118 13.30 10.54 -3.98
N PRO A 119 13.05 11.60 -4.75
CA PRO A 119 11.79 11.76 -5.46
C PRO A 119 11.59 10.67 -6.53
N ILE A 120 10.34 10.30 -6.75
CA ILE A 120 9.96 9.38 -7.82
C ILE A 120 9.97 10.12 -9.16
N ILE A 121 10.46 9.47 -10.22
CA ILE A 121 10.56 10.01 -11.56
C ILE A 121 9.67 9.21 -12.50
N SER A 122 8.74 9.86 -13.19
CA SER A 122 7.96 9.20 -14.25
C SER A 122 8.82 8.86 -15.45
N MET A 123 8.77 7.62 -15.89
CA MET A 123 9.43 7.13 -17.11
C MET A 123 8.50 7.12 -18.33
N ARG A 124 7.24 7.55 -18.15
CA ARG A 124 6.27 7.63 -19.24
C ARG A 124 6.51 8.87 -20.09
N LYS A 125 6.08 8.80 -21.36
CA LYS A 125 6.18 9.92 -22.30
C LYS A 125 5.00 10.92 -22.16
N GLU A 126 3.90 10.45 -21.60
CA GLU A 126 2.70 11.25 -21.43
C GLU A 126 2.82 12.18 -20.22
N GLU A 127 2.44 13.43 -20.42
CA GLU A 127 2.42 14.43 -19.34
C GLU A 127 1.35 14.10 -18.28
N GLY A 128 0.19 13.64 -18.72
CA GLY A 128 -0.98 13.49 -17.86
C GLY A 128 -1.49 14.83 -17.34
N TRP A 129 -2.45 14.80 -16.44
CA TRP A 129 -2.94 15.99 -15.78
C TRP A 129 -3.48 15.67 -14.39
N VAL A 130 -3.50 16.68 -13.52
CA VAL A 130 -4.09 16.63 -12.18
C VAL A 130 -4.98 17.85 -12.02
N GLU A 131 -6.20 17.65 -11.54
CA GLU A 131 -7.11 18.72 -11.21
C GLU A 131 -7.56 18.58 -9.75
N VAL A 132 -7.44 19.67 -9.00
CA VAL A 132 -7.94 19.76 -7.63
C VAL A 132 -9.11 20.71 -7.62
N THR A 133 -10.29 20.19 -7.27
CA THR A 133 -11.53 20.98 -7.25
C THR A 133 -12.08 21.05 -5.82
N ARG A 134 -12.36 22.27 -5.35
CA ARG A 134 -13.01 22.50 -4.07
C ARG A 134 -14.48 22.79 -4.28
N HIS A 135 -15.35 22.08 -3.58
CA HIS A 135 -16.78 22.34 -3.54
C HIS A 135 -17.25 22.78 -2.15
N GLN A 136 -18.29 23.61 -2.12
CA GLN A 136 -18.89 24.06 -0.85
C GLN A 136 -19.93 23.05 -0.31
N SER A 137 -20.32 22.06 -1.10
CA SER A 137 -21.29 21.05 -0.68
C SER A 137 -20.68 20.12 0.37
N LYS A 138 -21.50 19.80 1.37
CA LYS A 138 -21.17 18.76 2.37
C LYS A 138 -21.03 17.36 1.72
N TYR A 139 -21.76 17.13 0.62
CA TYR A 139 -21.75 15.85 -0.09
C TYR A 139 -21.17 16.05 -1.49
N MET A 140 -20.08 15.34 -1.77
CA MET A 140 -19.33 15.42 -3.01
C MET A 140 -19.90 14.57 -4.14
N TYR A 141 -20.94 13.77 -3.88
CA TYR A 141 -21.43 12.77 -4.84
C TYR A 141 -21.95 13.40 -6.13
N GLN A 142 -22.81 14.41 -6.04
CA GLN A 142 -23.39 15.05 -7.21
C GLN A 142 -22.35 15.79 -8.06
N PRO A 143 -21.49 16.66 -7.47
CA PRO A 143 -20.42 17.30 -8.23
C PRO A 143 -19.47 16.33 -8.92
N LEU A 144 -19.16 15.20 -8.27
CA LEU A 144 -18.29 14.17 -8.83
C LEU A 144 -18.95 13.48 -10.03
N VAL A 145 -20.24 13.12 -9.93
CA VAL A 145 -20.98 12.50 -11.03
C VAL A 145 -21.07 13.47 -12.22
N GLU A 146 -21.37 14.75 -11.98
CA GLU A 146 -21.39 15.78 -13.04
C GLU A 146 -20.04 15.90 -13.74
N LYS A 147 -18.94 15.87 -12.97
CA LYS A 147 -17.59 15.90 -13.52
C LYS A 147 -17.31 14.66 -14.38
N LEU A 148 -17.68 13.46 -13.93
CA LEU A 148 -17.52 12.21 -14.69
C LEU A 148 -18.34 12.23 -15.99
N LEU A 149 -19.55 12.80 -15.97
CA LEU A 149 -20.39 12.92 -17.16
C LEU A 149 -19.81 13.89 -18.19
N GLN A 150 -19.08 14.92 -17.75
CA GLN A 150 -18.40 15.88 -18.64
C GLN A 150 -17.16 15.27 -19.29
N HIS A 151 -16.48 14.34 -18.62
CA HIS A 151 -15.30 13.66 -19.15
C HIS A 151 -15.74 12.48 -20.01
N LYS A 152 -15.67 12.64 -21.33
CA LYS A 152 -15.88 11.56 -22.31
C LYS A 152 -14.58 10.80 -22.57
N ASP A 153 -13.91 10.37 -21.52
CA ASP A 153 -12.62 9.72 -21.65
C ASP A 153 -12.77 8.33 -22.29
N LYS A 154 -11.90 8.08 -23.25
CA LYS A 154 -11.72 6.73 -23.80
C LYS A 154 -10.83 5.96 -22.86
N GLY A 155 -11.42 5.17 -21.98
CA GLY A 155 -10.63 4.35 -21.06
C GLY A 155 -11.42 3.87 -19.84
N THR A 156 -10.70 3.37 -18.87
CA THR A 156 -11.26 2.91 -17.59
C THR A 156 -11.07 4.00 -16.55
N SER A 157 -12.17 4.36 -15.86
CA SER A 157 -12.14 5.32 -14.76
C SER A 157 -12.32 4.58 -13.44
N CYS A 158 -11.61 5.02 -12.40
CA CYS A 158 -11.77 4.54 -11.04
C CYS A 158 -12.12 5.72 -10.13
N VAL A 159 -13.09 5.51 -9.24
CA VAL A 159 -13.45 6.47 -8.20
C VAL A 159 -13.09 5.88 -6.86
N LEU A 160 -12.27 6.59 -6.12
CA LEU A 160 -11.90 6.22 -4.75
C LEU A 160 -12.75 7.05 -3.76
N THR A 161 -13.21 6.41 -2.72
CA THR A 161 -13.98 7.02 -1.63
C THR A 161 -13.35 6.69 -0.29
N GLN A 162 -13.68 7.48 0.71
CA GLN A 162 -13.18 7.23 2.07
C GLN A 162 -13.88 6.05 2.74
N THR A 163 -15.14 5.80 2.39
CA THR A 163 -15.95 4.73 2.99
C THR A 163 -16.66 3.89 1.92
N ASN A 164 -16.98 2.64 2.27
CA ASN A 164 -17.78 1.74 1.42
C ASN A 164 -19.20 2.29 1.19
N GLU A 165 -19.77 2.97 2.17
CA GLU A 165 -21.10 3.60 2.06
C GLU A 165 -21.11 4.66 0.96
N GLU A 166 -20.11 5.53 0.91
CA GLU A 166 -19.96 6.53 -0.15
C GLU A 166 -19.85 5.88 -1.53
N ALA A 167 -19.09 4.80 -1.65
CA ALA A 167 -18.96 4.05 -2.91
C ALA A 167 -20.30 3.47 -3.38
N VAL A 168 -21.12 2.94 -2.47
CA VAL A 168 -22.46 2.44 -2.81
C VAL A 168 -23.39 3.56 -3.30
N ILE A 169 -23.38 4.72 -2.61
CA ILE A 169 -24.18 5.89 -3.02
C ILE A 169 -23.74 6.37 -4.42
N LEU A 170 -22.44 6.48 -4.66
CA LEU A 170 -21.91 6.88 -5.96
C LEU A 170 -22.28 5.89 -7.06
N MET A 171 -22.16 4.60 -6.80
CA MET A 171 -22.58 3.55 -7.75
C MET A 171 -24.06 3.70 -8.13
N ALA A 172 -24.94 3.95 -7.15
CA ALA A 172 -26.38 4.16 -7.41
C ALA A 172 -26.64 5.40 -8.26
N LEU A 173 -25.94 6.51 -7.97
CA LEU A 173 -26.04 7.74 -8.75
C LEU A 173 -25.53 7.57 -10.18
N LEU A 174 -24.38 6.92 -10.37
CA LEU A 174 -23.82 6.64 -11.70
C LEU A 174 -24.79 5.80 -12.54
N ARG A 175 -25.38 4.77 -11.93
CA ARG A 175 -26.40 3.92 -12.58
C ARG A 175 -27.64 4.73 -13.02
N LYS A 176 -28.10 5.68 -12.19
CA LYS A 176 -29.22 6.58 -12.53
C LYS A 176 -28.91 7.43 -13.76
N HIS A 177 -27.64 7.75 -14.00
CA HIS A 177 -27.18 8.49 -15.19
C HIS A 177 -26.74 7.57 -16.35
N GLY A 178 -27.07 6.27 -16.29
CA GLY A 178 -26.76 5.32 -17.36
C GLY A 178 -25.29 4.86 -17.41
N ILE A 179 -24.50 5.20 -16.40
CA ILE A 179 -23.10 4.75 -16.30
C ILE A 179 -23.05 3.42 -15.55
N ASN A 180 -22.61 2.37 -16.26
CA ASN A 180 -22.39 1.06 -15.63
C ASN A 180 -21.08 1.08 -14.84
N SER A 181 -21.16 0.82 -13.55
CA SER A 181 -20.02 0.82 -12.64
C SER A 181 -20.00 -0.45 -11.78
N LYS A 182 -18.82 -0.90 -11.44
CA LYS A 182 -18.59 -2.06 -10.55
C LYS A 182 -18.03 -1.57 -9.23
N LEU A 183 -18.66 -1.98 -8.12
CA LEU A 183 -18.10 -1.79 -6.79
C LEU A 183 -17.00 -2.83 -6.57
N ILE A 184 -15.82 -2.35 -6.19
CA ILE A 184 -14.71 -3.19 -5.75
C ILE A 184 -14.60 -2.96 -4.25
N GLN A 185 -14.95 -3.98 -3.48
CA GLN A 185 -14.75 -4.00 -2.02
C GLN A 185 -13.63 -4.98 -1.71
N SER A 186 -12.76 -4.63 -0.75
CA SER A 186 -11.95 -5.65 -0.10
C SER A 186 -12.92 -6.56 0.66
N MET A 187 -12.89 -7.85 0.38
CA MET A 187 -13.56 -8.85 1.20
C MET A 187 -12.66 -9.10 2.42
N ASP A 188 -12.84 -8.28 3.46
CA ASP A 188 -12.27 -8.51 4.78
C ASP A 188 -13.27 -9.29 5.64
#